data_6f424c6cd3c78e8d8e364cb458138a97
#
_entry.id   6f424c6cd3c78e8d8e364cb458138a97
#
_cell.length_a   1.000
_cell.length_b   1.000
_cell.length_c   1.000
_cell.angle_alpha   90.00
_cell.angle_beta   90.00
_cell.angle_gamma   90.00
#
_symmetry.space_group_name_H-M   'P 1'
#
loop_
_entity.id
_entity.type
_entity.pdbx_description
1 polymer ?
#
loop_
_entity_poly.entity_id
_entity_poly.type
_entity_poly.pdbx_seq_one_letter_code
_entity_poly.pdbx_strand_id
1 'polypeptide(L)'
;MLRLRADLFHRALDESPTLRKMLQRYALAFHHQVSQTAACNGNHGLDQRLARWLLVAHDRAEGDEFPMTQDFMAMMLCVHRPTVTIAARLFQKAGLIRYGHGQITVLDRAGLEAAACECHGAVRRQFEKLLGVPRG
;
A
#
# COMPACT_ATOMS: atom_id res chain seq x y z
N MET A 1 7.01 7.76 17.15
CA MET A 1 7.83 6.75 16.46
C MET A 1 8.67 5.99 17.48
N LEU A 2 8.49 4.69 17.58
CA LEU A 2 9.31 3.84 18.47
C LEU A 2 10.65 3.56 17.81
N ARG A 3 11.74 3.67 18.59
CA ARG A 3 13.11 3.36 18.16
C ARG A 3 13.70 2.32 19.08
N LEU A 4 14.36 1.31 18.52
CA LEU A 4 15.10 0.29 19.25
C LEU A 4 16.55 0.33 18.81
N ARG A 5 17.49 0.22 19.74
CA ARG A 5 18.93 0.09 19.44
C ARG A 5 19.21 -1.23 18.75
N ALA A 6 20.12 -1.23 17.78
CA ALA A 6 20.43 -2.41 16.98
C ALA A 6 20.92 -3.60 17.83
N ASP A 7 21.75 -3.35 18.85
CA ASP A 7 22.24 -4.37 19.76
C ASP A 7 21.13 -5.05 20.58
N LEU A 8 20.13 -4.27 21.02
CA LEU A 8 18.95 -4.80 21.71
C LEU A 8 18.06 -5.60 20.75
N PHE A 9 17.93 -5.15 19.50
CA PHE A 9 17.19 -5.87 18.48
C PHE A 9 17.82 -7.23 18.17
N HIS A 10 19.14 -7.29 18.00
CA HIS A 10 19.85 -8.55 17.77
C HIS A 10 19.69 -9.51 18.94
N ARG A 11 19.84 -9.03 20.18
CA ARG A 11 19.58 -9.86 21.38
C ARG A 11 18.17 -10.40 21.41
N ALA A 12 17.17 -9.56 21.15
CA ALA A 12 15.77 -10.00 21.11
C ALA A 12 15.53 -11.08 20.04
N LEU A 13 16.20 -10.98 18.88
CA LEU A 13 16.15 -12.03 17.84
C LEU A 13 16.82 -13.34 18.30
N ASP A 14 17.90 -13.28 19.07
CA ASP A 14 18.60 -14.47 19.55
C ASP A 14 17.82 -15.16 20.69
N GLU A 15 17.17 -14.38 21.54
CA GLU A 15 16.40 -14.87 22.67
C GLU A 15 14.97 -15.35 22.28
N SER A 16 14.44 -14.89 21.14
CA SER A 16 13.07 -15.20 20.72
C SER A 16 13.00 -15.80 19.30
N PRO A 17 13.02 -17.12 19.17
CA PRO A 17 12.80 -17.81 17.88
C PRO A 17 11.47 -17.42 17.21
N THR A 18 10.44 -17.14 18.01
CA THR A 18 9.13 -16.72 17.52
C THR A 18 9.20 -15.36 16.84
N LEU A 19 9.87 -14.37 17.46
CA LEU A 19 10.10 -13.06 16.88
C LEU A 19 10.91 -13.17 15.58
N ARG A 20 11.97 -13.95 15.59
CA ARG A 20 12.79 -14.20 14.38
C ARG A 20 11.96 -14.77 13.25
N LYS A 21 11.16 -15.79 13.51
CA LYS A 21 10.28 -16.43 12.52
C LYS A 21 9.23 -15.45 11.97
N MET A 22 8.64 -14.62 12.84
CA MET A 22 7.66 -13.62 12.42
C MET A 22 8.29 -12.57 11.49
N LEU A 23 9.48 -12.06 11.84
CA LEU A 23 10.18 -11.07 11.02
C LEU A 23 10.65 -11.65 9.68
N GLN A 24 11.08 -12.90 9.63
CA GLN A 24 11.41 -13.58 8.38
C GLN A 24 10.17 -13.71 7.47
N ARG A 25 9.03 -14.08 8.01
CA ARG A 25 7.76 -14.14 7.26
C ARG A 25 7.34 -12.76 6.77
N TYR A 26 7.49 -11.73 7.61
CA TYR A 26 7.23 -10.36 7.21
C TYR A 26 8.15 -9.89 6.08
N ALA A 27 9.46 -10.16 6.18
CA ALA A 27 10.42 -9.83 5.14
C ALA A 27 10.06 -10.50 3.80
N LEU A 28 9.64 -11.77 3.84
CA LEU A 28 9.18 -12.50 2.65
C LEU A 28 7.90 -11.90 2.06
N ALA A 29 6.92 -11.56 2.90
CA ALA A 29 5.69 -10.90 2.46
C ALA A 29 5.98 -9.53 1.84
N PHE A 30 6.87 -8.75 2.45
CA PHE A 30 7.30 -7.46 1.95
C PHE A 30 8.05 -7.58 0.61
N HIS A 31 8.95 -8.54 0.49
CA HIS A 31 9.65 -8.82 -0.77
C HIS A 31 8.66 -9.17 -1.89
N HIS A 32 7.66 -10.00 -1.60
CA HIS A 32 6.59 -10.30 -2.55
C HIS A 32 5.82 -9.04 -2.97
N GLN A 33 5.49 -8.15 -2.02
CA GLN A 33 4.83 -6.88 -2.33
C GLN A 33 5.68 -6.00 -3.27
N VAL A 34 6.99 -5.91 -3.03
CA VAL A 34 7.91 -5.14 -3.89
C VAL A 34 7.97 -5.73 -5.30
N SER A 35 8.14 -7.05 -5.41
CA SER A 35 8.16 -7.75 -6.70
C SER A 35 6.84 -7.57 -7.46
N GLN A 36 5.71 -7.70 -6.77
CA GLN A 36 4.39 -7.47 -7.37
C GLN A 36 4.21 -6.01 -7.82
N THR A 37 4.78 -5.05 -7.09
CA THR A 37 4.74 -3.64 -7.48
C THR A 37 5.54 -3.39 -8.76
N ALA A 38 6.72 -3.99 -8.88
CA ALA A 38 7.53 -3.89 -10.10
C ALA A 38 6.80 -4.47 -11.33
N ALA A 39 6.23 -5.66 -11.19
CA ALA A 39 5.44 -6.29 -12.24
C ALA A 39 4.19 -5.47 -12.59
N CYS A 40 3.49 -4.95 -11.59
CA CYS A 40 2.32 -4.09 -11.76
C CYS A 40 2.66 -2.81 -12.54
N ASN A 41 3.79 -2.18 -12.25
CA ASN A 41 4.22 -0.96 -12.93
C ASN A 41 4.53 -1.19 -14.43
N GLY A 42 4.93 -2.40 -14.81
CA GLY A 42 5.18 -2.76 -16.21
C GLY A 42 3.95 -3.22 -17.00
N ASN A 43 2.90 -3.71 -16.32
CA ASN A 43 1.80 -4.42 -17.00
C ASN A 43 0.44 -3.72 -16.89
N HIS A 44 0.24 -2.80 -15.94
CA HIS A 44 -1.06 -2.19 -15.68
C HIS A 44 -1.07 -0.69 -15.97
N GLY A 45 -2.25 -0.20 -16.38
CA GLY A 45 -2.49 1.23 -16.59
C GLY A 45 -2.38 2.05 -15.31
N LEU A 46 -2.16 3.37 -15.47
CA LEU A 46 -1.98 4.27 -14.33
C LEU A 46 -3.18 4.25 -13.37
N ASP A 47 -4.40 4.26 -13.88
CA ASP A 47 -5.61 4.30 -13.04
C ASP A 47 -5.70 3.05 -12.16
N GLN A 48 -5.44 1.87 -12.72
CA GLN A 48 -5.41 0.62 -11.97
C GLN A 48 -4.33 0.62 -10.89
N ARG A 49 -3.14 1.16 -11.19
CA ARG A 49 -2.03 1.29 -10.25
C ARG A 49 -2.33 2.29 -9.14
N LEU A 50 -2.95 3.42 -9.50
CA LEU A 50 -3.37 4.44 -8.53
C LEU A 50 -4.42 3.87 -7.57
N ALA A 51 -5.48 3.21 -8.09
CA ALA A 51 -6.49 2.55 -7.27
C ALA A 51 -5.86 1.54 -6.31
N ARG A 52 -4.95 0.70 -6.80
CA ARG A 52 -4.21 -0.26 -5.97
C ARG A 52 -3.42 0.41 -4.85
N TRP A 53 -2.70 1.50 -5.15
CA TRP A 53 -1.92 2.22 -4.14
C TRP A 53 -2.80 2.88 -3.08
N LEU A 54 -3.94 3.45 -3.48
CA LEU A 54 -4.93 4.00 -2.56
C LEU A 54 -5.49 2.93 -1.62
N LEU A 55 -5.81 1.75 -2.14
CA LEU A 55 -6.27 0.62 -1.33
C LEU A 55 -5.17 0.13 -0.36
N VAL A 56 -3.92 0.02 -0.80
CA VAL A 56 -2.79 -0.36 0.05
C VAL A 56 -2.55 0.66 1.16
N ALA A 57 -2.75 1.96 0.90
CA ALA A 57 -2.66 3.01 1.92
C ALA A 57 -3.85 2.95 2.87
N HIS A 58 -5.05 2.79 2.36
CA HIS A 58 -6.28 2.66 3.13
C HIS A 58 -6.26 1.44 4.07
N ASP A 59 -5.74 0.29 3.61
CA ASP A 59 -5.55 -0.91 4.45
C ASP A 59 -4.61 -0.70 5.65
N ARG A 60 -3.85 0.40 5.67
CA ARG A 60 -2.89 0.74 6.73
C ARG A 60 -3.29 1.97 7.54
N ALA A 61 -4.29 2.69 7.08
CA ALA A 61 -4.81 3.88 7.75
C ALA A 61 -5.76 3.51 8.88
N GLU A 62 -5.83 4.38 9.88
CA GLU A 62 -6.88 4.33 10.90
C GLU A 62 -8.08 5.15 10.39
N GLY A 63 -8.97 4.52 9.61
CA GLY A 63 -10.13 5.15 9.00
C GLY A 63 -9.94 5.50 7.52
N ASP A 64 -10.91 6.23 6.97
CA ASP A 64 -10.99 6.49 5.52
C ASP A 64 -10.14 7.66 5.03
N GLU A 65 -9.57 8.45 5.95
CA GLU A 65 -8.76 9.63 5.63
C GLU A 65 -7.29 9.42 6.03
N PHE A 66 -6.37 9.72 5.10
CA PHE A 66 -4.93 9.59 5.34
C PHE A 66 -4.12 10.60 4.52
N PRO A 67 -2.93 11.00 5.02
CA PRO A 67 -2.05 11.91 4.31
C PRO A 67 -1.43 11.23 3.08
N MET A 68 -1.59 11.86 1.91
CA MET A 68 -0.95 11.42 0.67
C MET A 68 -0.84 12.58 -0.31
N THR A 69 0.39 13.03 -0.55
CA THR A 69 0.65 14.14 -1.48
C THR A 69 0.73 13.64 -2.92
N GLN A 70 0.48 14.56 -3.88
CA GLN A 70 0.62 14.23 -5.32
C GLN A 70 2.06 13.89 -5.68
N ASP A 71 3.04 14.52 -5.04
CA ASP A 71 4.46 14.24 -5.28
C ASP A 71 4.82 12.83 -4.80
N PHE A 72 4.28 12.40 -3.65
CA PHE A 72 4.46 11.04 -3.17
C PHE A 72 3.81 10.02 -4.09
N MET A 73 2.57 10.26 -4.52
CA MET A 73 1.89 9.39 -5.50
C MET A 73 2.67 9.30 -6.82
N ALA A 74 3.19 10.43 -7.33
CA ALA A 74 3.97 10.48 -8.56
C ALA A 74 5.25 9.62 -8.45
N MET A 75 5.96 9.75 -7.33
CA MET A 75 7.15 8.94 -7.03
C MET A 75 6.80 7.43 -6.97
N MET A 76 5.73 7.06 -6.24
CA MET A 76 5.34 5.65 -6.08
C MET A 76 4.83 5.01 -7.37
N LEU A 77 4.23 5.80 -8.25
CA LEU A 77 3.69 5.36 -9.54
C LEU A 77 4.70 5.50 -10.69
N CYS A 78 5.90 6.06 -10.43
CA CYS A 78 6.93 6.33 -11.44
C CYS A 78 6.39 7.15 -12.62
N VAL A 79 5.65 8.23 -12.34
CA VAL A 79 5.07 9.14 -13.33
C VAL A 79 5.26 10.59 -12.91
N HIS A 80 5.03 11.53 -13.84
CA HIS A 80 5.06 12.95 -13.52
C HIS A 80 3.82 13.39 -12.72
N ARG A 81 3.99 14.34 -11.80
CA ARG A 81 2.93 14.89 -10.96
C ARG A 81 1.66 15.33 -11.72
N PRO A 82 1.74 16.03 -12.88
CA PRO A 82 0.54 16.39 -13.64
C PRO A 82 -0.31 15.19 -14.04
N THR A 83 0.32 14.06 -14.38
CA THR A 83 -0.38 12.82 -14.74
C THR A 83 -1.18 12.25 -13.56
N VAL A 84 -0.59 12.27 -12.35
CA VAL A 84 -1.31 11.89 -11.12
C VAL A 84 -2.47 12.83 -10.85
N THR A 85 -2.27 14.14 -11.05
CA THR A 85 -3.32 15.14 -10.84
C THR A 85 -4.55 14.85 -11.71
N ILE A 86 -4.34 14.46 -12.96
CA ILE A 86 -5.44 14.11 -13.90
C ILE A 86 -6.16 12.86 -13.41
N ALA A 87 -5.42 11.78 -13.08
CA ALA A 87 -6.00 10.53 -12.59
C ALA A 87 -6.78 10.72 -11.28
N ALA A 88 -6.22 11.47 -10.32
CA ALA A 88 -6.89 11.78 -9.06
C ALA A 88 -8.19 12.59 -9.27
N ARG A 89 -8.20 13.53 -10.20
CA ARG A 89 -9.43 14.27 -10.59
C ARG A 89 -10.49 13.36 -11.18
N LEU A 90 -10.12 12.39 -12.00
CA LEU A 90 -11.06 11.41 -12.55
C LEU A 90 -11.69 10.56 -11.42
N PHE A 91 -10.90 10.14 -10.45
CA PHE A 91 -11.40 9.41 -9.29
C PHE A 91 -12.31 10.25 -8.40
N GLN A 92 -12.00 11.54 -8.23
CA GLN A 92 -12.89 12.47 -7.53
C GLN A 92 -14.22 12.66 -8.29
N LYS A 93 -14.16 12.83 -9.60
CA LYS A 93 -15.37 12.98 -10.44
C LYS A 93 -16.24 11.72 -10.41
N ALA A 94 -15.62 10.55 -10.33
CA ALA A 94 -16.30 9.26 -10.16
C ALA A 94 -16.84 9.02 -8.74
N GLY A 95 -16.57 9.91 -7.77
CA GLY A 95 -17.02 9.76 -6.39
C GLY A 95 -16.25 8.71 -5.58
N LEU A 96 -15.12 8.23 -6.08
CA LEU A 96 -14.33 7.21 -5.41
C LEU A 96 -13.52 7.75 -4.24
N ILE A 97 -13.00 8.97 -4.39
CA ILE A 97 -12.18 9.65 -3.40
C ILE A 97 -12.55 11.13 -3.29
N ARG A 98 -12.14 11.75 -2.18
CA ARG A 98 -11.98 13.19 -2.05
C ARG A 98 -10.50 13.48 -1.83
N TYR A 99 -9.95 14.44 -2.55
CA TYR A 99 -8.55 14.85 -2.42
C TYR A 99 -8.46 16.36 -2.20
N GLY A 100 -7.76 16.77 -1.17
CA GLY A 100 -7.51 18.18 -0.86
C GLY A 100 -6.43 18.33 0.20
N HIS A 101 -5.62 19.39 0.10
CA HIS A 101 -4.59 19.75 1.09
C HIS A 101 -3.62 18.62 1.47
N GLY A 102 -3.29 17.75 0.51
CA GLY A 102 -2.40 16.61 0.76
C GLY A 102 -3.03 15.45 1.53
N GLN A 103 -4.36 15.47 1.68
CA GLN A 103 -5.15 14.39 2.29
C GLN A 103 -6.02 13.72 1.25
N ILE A 104 -6.18 12.41 1.39
CA ILE A 104 -7.14 11.61 0.62
C ILE A 104 -8.16 11.05 1.60
N THR A 105 -9.43 11.16 1.23
CA THR A 105 -10.53 10.43 1.86
C THR A 105 -11.09 9.44 0.86
N VAL A 106 -11.15 8.15 1.20
CA VAL A 106 -11.83 7.13 0.42
C VAL A 106 -13.33 7.26 0.66
N LEU A 107 -14.10 7.47 -0.41
CA LEU A 107 -15.56 7.61 -0.35
C LEU A 107 -16.26 6.32 -0.77
N ASP A 108 -15.71 5.62 -1.74
CA ASP A 108 -16.22 4.34 -2.24
C ASP A 108 -15.05 3.34 -2.40
N ARG A 109 -14.86 2.53 -1.36
CA ARG A 109 -13.85 1.47 -1.36
C ARG A 109 -14.15 0.40 -2.41
N ALA A 110 -15.41 0.00 -2.53
CA ALA A 110 -15.80 -1.03 -3.50
C ALA A 110 -15.52 -0.59 -4.95
N GLY A 111 -15.81 0.68 -5.25
CA GLY A 111 -15.46 1.29 -6.54
C GLY A 111 -13.95 1.33 -6.78
N LEU A 112 -13.13 1.63 -5.76
CA LEU A 112 -11.67 1.56 -5.88
C LEU A 112 -11.18 0.12 -6.11
N GLU A 113 -11.78 -0.87 -5.45
CA GLU A 113 -11.45 -2.28 -5.66
C GLU A 113 -11.79 -2.74 -7.09
N ALA A 114 -12.92 -2.29 -7.63
CA ALA A 114 -13.29 -2.54 -9.02
C ALA A 114 -12.37 -1.85 -10.05
N ALA A 115 -11.83 -0.67 -9.70
CA ALA A 115 -10.90 0.08 -10.53
C ALA A 115 -9.45 -0.45 -10.44
N ALA A 116 -9.11 -1.17 -9.38
CA ALA A 116 -7.77 -1.68 -9.16
C ALA A 116 -7.48 -2.93 -10.01
N CYS A 117 -6.18 -3.18 -10.25
CA CYS A 117 -5.74 -4.46 -10.80
C CYS A 117 -5.75 -5.56 -9.72
N GLU A 118 -5.72 -6.81 -10.16
CA GLU A 118 -5.66 -8.02 -9.33
C GLU A 118 -4.45 -8.07 -8.38
N CYS A 119 -3.45 -7.22 -8.62
CA CYS A 119 -2.23 -7.13 -7.81
C CYS A 119 -2.52 -6.76 -6.35
N HIS A 120 -3.58 -5.98 -6.06
CA HIS A 120 -4.01 -5.68 -4.69
C HIS A 120 -4.38 -6.97 -3.95
N GLY A 121 -5.28 -7.76 -4.52
CA GLY A 121 -5.70 -9.03 -3.94
C GLY A 121 -4.57 -10.06 -3.82
N ALA A 122 -3.66 -10.11 -4.79
CA ALA A 122 -2.50 -11.01 -4.74
C ALA A 122 -1.58 -10.70 -3.54
N VAL A 123 -1.27 -9.42 -3.31
CA VAL A 123 -0.45 -8.98 -2.16
C VAL A 123 -1.17 -9.27 -0.84
N ARG A 124 -2.47 -8.94 -0.75
CA ARG A 124 -3.28 -9.18 0.46
C ARG A 124 -3.26 -10.66 0.85
N ARG A 125 -3.58 -11.57 -0.08
CA ARG A 125 -3.54 -13.03 0.16
C ARG A 125 -2.18 -13.51 0.64
N GLN A 126 -1.08 -12.95 0.11
CA GLN A 126 0.27 -13.34 0.53
C GLN A 126 0.59 -12.90 1.97
N PHE A 127 0.17 -11.69 2.36
CA PHE A 127 0.30 -11.24 3.75
C PHE A 127 -0.54 -12.09 4.71
N GLU A 128 -1.79 -12.39 4.37
CA GLU A 128 -2.66 -13.28 5.14
C GLU A 128 -2.03 -14.67 5.33
N LYS A 129 -1.54 -15.25 4.24
CA LYS A 129 -0.89 -16.58 4.27
C LYS A 129 0.36 -16.63 5.13
N LEU A 130 1.20 -15.60 5.09
CA LEU A 130 2.49 -15.60 5.79
C LEU A 130 2.38 -15.11 7.23
N LEU A 131 1.52 -14.15 7.52
CA LEU A 131 1.42 -13.51 8.83
C LEU A 131 0.19 -13.93 9.63
N GLY A 132 -0.80 -14.55 8.98
CA GLY A 132 -2.05 -14.95 9.62
C GLY A 132 -2.94 -13.77 10.05
N VAL A 133 -2.68 -12.57 9.55
CA VAL A 133 -3.44 -11.35 9.89
C VAL A 133 -4.28 -10.99 8.68
N PRO A 134 -5.62 -11.10 8.74
CA PRO A 134 -6.49 -10.51 7.73
C PRO A 134 -6.28 -8.99 7.76
N ARG A 135 -5.93 -8.40 6.63
CA ARG A 135 -5.96 -6.95 6.46
C ARG A 135 -7.32 -6.61 5.88
N GLY A 136 -8.09 -5.90 6.69
CA GLY A 136 -9.43 -5.43 6.38
C GLY A 136 -9.49 -4.61 5.11
#